data_75ec0bad84200418978fcaff9e1f882f
#
_entry.id   75ec0bad84200418978fcaff9e1f882f
#
_cell.length_a   1.000
_cell.length_b   1.000
_cell.length_c   1.000
_cell.angle_alpha   90.00
_cell.angle_beta   90.00
_cell.angle_gamma   90.00
#
_symmetry.space_group_name_H-M   'P 1'
#
loop_
_entity.id
_entity.type
_entity.pdbx_description
1 polymer ?
#
loop_
_entity_poly.entity_id
_entity_poly.type
_entity_poly.pdbx_seq_one_letter_code
_entity_poly.pdbx_strand_id
1 'polypeptide(L)'
;EQQVQALFKAWFVDFEPFKDGKFVDSELGKIPEGWKVGRLDEIGEIVGGGTPSKSKAEYYCDKGIPWVTPKDLSITHAKFTSKGEVDISDLGYKNSSTQILPKGSVLFSSRAPIGYITIALNDICTNQGFKSVIPKIAGTAFIYCYLKNNIKNIESQATGSTFKEASGSLMKSLKVLKPDDISIYRRFEEVETSLFEKQAALEEENLRLSTLRDTLLPQLMSGELKIDSLNR
;
A
#
# COMPACT_ATOMS: atom_id res chain seq x y z
N GLU A 1 -10.65 -1.45 -8.89
CA GLU A 1 -9.19 -1.65 -9.05
C GLU A 1 -8.78 -1.72 -10.52
N GLN A 2 -9.47 -2.50 -11.37
CA GLN A 2 -9.14 -2.63 -12.79
C GLN A 2 -9.13 -1.29 -13.53
N GLN A 3 -10.08 -0.39 -13.25
CA GLN A 3 -10.14 0.93 -13.88
C GLN A 3 -8.92 1.78 -13.57
N VAL A 4 -8.47 1.80 -12.31
CA VAL A 4 -7.28 2.53 -11.85
C VAL A 4 -6.03 2.03 -12.55
N GLN A 5 -5.86 0.71 -12.62
CA GLN A 5 -4.73 0.10 -13.32
C GLN A 5 -4.78 0.37 -14.84
N ALA A 6 -5.96 0.36 -15.43
CA ALA A 6 -6.14 0.70 -16.84
C ALA A 6 -5.77 2.15 -17.13
N LEU A 7 -6.19 3.08 -16.27
CA LEU A 7 -5.85 4.50 -16.41
C LEU A 7 -4.35 4.74 -16.20
N PHE A 8 -3.74 4.11 -15.21
CA PHE A 8 -2.30 4.17 -15.01
C PHE A 8 -1.55 3.67 -16.26
N LYS A 9 -1.98 2.52 -16.81
CA LYS A 9 -1.40 1.97 -18.03
C LYS A 9 -1.55 2.93 -19.20
N ALA A 10 -2.74 3.48 -19.42
CA ALA A 10 -3.00 4.43 -20.51
C ALA A 10 -2.11 5.67 -20.42
N TRP A 11 -1.88 6.22 -19.21
CA TRP A 11 -1.13 7.46 -19.02
C TRP A 11 0.39 7.27 -18.98
N PHE A 12 0.88 6.22 -18.30
CA PHE A 12 2.29 6.07 -17.93
C PHE A 12 2.99 4.88 -18.61
N VAL A 13 2.25 4.09 -19.38
CA VAL A 13 2.81 2.95 -20.16
C VAL A 13 2.52 3.13 -21.64
N ASP A 14 1.25 3.40 -22.00
CA ASP A 14 0.82 3.57 -23.39
C ASP A 14 0.88 5.04 -23.84
N PHE A 15 1.03 5.98 -22.91
CA PHE A 15 1.14 7.43 -23.14
C PHE A 15 -0.02 8.03 -23.93
N GLU A 16 -1.23 7.52 -23.77
CA GLU A 16 -2.40 7.91 -24.56
C GLU A 16 -2.68 9.42 -24.58
N PRO A 17 -2.59 10.16 -23.44
CA PRO A 17 -2.79 11.60 -23.44
C PRO A 17 -1.67 12.39 -24.14
N PHE A 18 -0.58 11.73 -24.51
CA PHE A 18 0.64 12.36 -25.04
C PHE A 18 0.98 11.89 -26.47
N LYS A 19 0.11 11.10 -27.10
CA LYS A 19 0.35 10.45 -28.41
C LYS A 19 0.65 11.44 -29.55
N ASP A 20 0.06 12.63 -29.49
CA ASP A 20 0.22 13.67 -30.51
C ASP A 20 1.51 14.50 -30.29
N GLY A 21 2.23 14.25 -29.20
CA GLY A 21 3.50 14.89 -28.87
C GLY A 21 4.71 14.20 -29.51
N LYS A 22 5.88 14.81 -29.30
CA LYS A 22 7.15 14.18 -29.70
C LYS A 22 7.57 13.13 -28.67
N PHE A 23 8.26 12.10 -29.16
CA PHE A 23 8.84 11.05 -28.34
C PHE A 23 10.36 11.03 -28.52
N VAL A 24 11.05 10.71 -27.43
CA VAL A 24 12.51 10.56 -27.37
C VAL A 24 12.87 9.16 -26.90
N ASP A 25 14.05 8.68 -27.30
CA ASP A 25 14.55 7.38 -26.85
C ASP A 25 15.08 7.46 -25.42
N SER A 26 14.80 6.44 -24.63
CA SER A 26 15.28 6.28 -23.26
C SER A 26 15.64 4.82 -22.96
N GLU A 27 16.23 4.57 -21.79
CA GLU A 27 16.54 3.21 -21.33
C GLU A 27 15.28 2.36 -21.02
N LEU A 28 14.10 2.98 -20.92
CA LEU A 28 12.82 2.31 -20.77
C LEU A 28 12.00 2.28 -22.07
N GLY A 29 12.63 2.55 -23.21
CA GLY A 29 12.00 2.67 -24.51
C GLY A 29 11.67 4.12 -24.87
N LYS A 30 10.74 4.31 -25.82
CA LYS A 30 10.30 5.64 -26.23
C LYS A 30 9.38 6.27 -25.20
N ILE A 31 9.73 7.49 -24.77
CA ILE A 31 8.97 8.27 -23.79
C ILE A 31 8.61 9.64 -24.37
N PRO A 32 7.53 10.31 -23.89
CA PRO A 32 7.22 11.66 -24.34
C PRO A 32 8.38 12.65 -24.10
N GLU A 33 8.56 13.59 -25.00
CA GLU A 33 9.51 14.70 -24.82
C GLU A 33 9.19 15.46 -23.52
N GLY A 34 10.20 15.82 -22.73
CA GLY A 34 10.03 16.41 -21.40
C GLY A 34 9.79 15.39 -20.28
N TRP A 35 9.96 14.09 -20.58
CA TRP A 35 9.98 13.05 -19.56
C TRP A 35 11.39 12.50 -19.40
N LYS A 36 11.70 12.02 -18.18
CA LYS A 36 13.00 11.44 -17.83
C LYS A 36 12.83 10.13 -17.09
N VAL A 37 13.82 9.27 -17.21
CA VAL A 37 13.93 8.10 -16.33
C VAL A 37 14.61 8.55 -15.04
N GLY A 38 13.92 8.43 -13.93
CA GLY A 38 14.42 8.69 -12.59
C GLY A 38 14.38 7.45 -11.72
N ARG A 39 14.52 7.63 -10.43
CA ARG A 39 14.48 6.58 -9.41
C ARG A 39 13.23 6.75 -8.52
N LEU A 40 12.76 5.65 -7.93
CA LEU A 40 11.60 5.69 -7.03
C LEU A 40 11.84 6.61 -5.81
N ASP A 41 13.07 6.65 -5.27
CA ASP A 41 13.41 7.52 -4.14
C ASP A 41 13.46 9.03 -4.49
N GLU A 42 13.38 9.39 -5.75
CA GLU A 42 13.22 10.79 -6.18
C GLU A 42 11.76 11.27 -6.09
N ILE A 43 10.78 10.37 -6.14
CA ILE A 43 9.36 10.70 -6.15
C ILE A 43 8.62 10.29 -4.87
N GLY A 44 9.25 9.45 -4.04
CA GLY A 44 8.74 9.00 -2.76
C GLY A 44 9.87 8.61 -1.82
N GLU A 45 9.62 8.57 -0.53
CA GLU A 45 10.59 8.13 0.47
C GLU A 45 10.42 6.65 0.79
N ILE A 46 11.51 5.88 0.69
CA ILE A 46 11.50 4.46 0.99
C ILE A 46 11.83 4.26 2.48
N VAL A 47 10.88 3.70 3.22
CA VAL A 47 10.97 3.49 4.66
C VAL A 47 10.88 1.98 4.97
N GLY A 48 11.84 1.48 5.73
CA GLY A 48 11.81 0.12 6.27
C GLY A 48 11.00 0.05 7.56
N GLY A 49 10.31 -1.06 7.77
CA GLY A 49 9.65 -1.32 9.04
C GLY A 49 10.59 -1.95 10.08
N GLY A 50 10.08 -2.10 11.31
CA GLY A 50 10.79 -2.69 12.45
C GLY A 50 9.88 -3.49 13.36
N THR A 51 10.46 -4.41 14.13
CA THR A 51 9.71 -5.24 15.08
C THR A 51 10.23 -4.97 16.47
N PRO A 52 9.39 -4.45 17.38
CA PRO A 52 9.74 -4.40 18.80
C PRO A 52 10.07 -5.80 19.34
N SER A 53 10.90 -5.88 20.38
CA SER A 53 11.27 -7.17 20.96
C SER A 53 10.04 -7.95 21.43
N LYS A 54 9.81 -9.14 20.85
CA LYS A 54 8.70 -10.02 21.23
C LYS A 54 8.79 -10.60 22.63
N SER A 55 9.97 -10.56 23.24
CA SER A 55 10.18 -11.00 24.62
C SER A 55 9.62 -10.02 25.66
N LYS A 56 9.19 -8.84 25.24
CA LYS A 56 8.67 -7.77 26.08
C LYS A 56 7.20 -7.53 25.76
N ALA A 57 6.31 -8.14 26.55
CA ALA A 57 4.87 -8.03 26.37
C ALA A 57 4.38 -6.57 26.43
N GLU A 58 5.02 -5.73 27.25
CA GLU A 58 4.72 -4.32 27.40
C GLU A 58 4.94 -3.46 26.13
N TYR A 59 5.61 -4.02 25.11
CA TYR A 59 5.79 -3.36 23.81
C TYR A 59 4.58 -3.49 22.88
N TYR A 60 3.61 -4.32 23.26
CA TYR A 60 2.41 -4.61 22.49
C TYR A 60 1.16 -4.30 23.31
N CYS A 61 0.09 -3.88 22.66
CA CYS A 61 -1.19 -3.54 23.30
C CYS A 61 -2.36 -3.65 22.31
N ASP A 62 -3.58 -3.61 22.86
CA ASP A 62 -4.82 -3.67 22.05
C ASP A 62 -5.20 -2.32 21.43
N LYS A 63 -4.75 -1.22 22.04
CA LYS A 63 -5.02 0.15 21.56
C LYS A 63 -3.76 0.99 21.74
N GLY A 64 -3.04 1.21 20.66
CA GLY A 64 -1.79 1.96 20.62
C GLY A 64 -1.52 2.49 19.22
N ILE A 65 -0.27 2.38 18.78
CA ILE A 65 0.15 2.72 17.42
C ILE A 65 -0.12 1.51 16.54
N PRO A 66 -0.97 1.63 15.51
CA PRO A 66 -1.25 0.54 14.58
C PRO A 66 0.03 -0.02 13.97
N TRP A 67 0.18 -1.35 13.99
CA TRP A 67 1.37 -2.03 13.51
C TRP A 67 1.01 -3.22 12.64
N VAL A 68 1.43 -3.19 11.37
CA VAL A 68 1.04 -4.15 10.34
C VAL A 68 2.19 -5.08 9.97
N THR A 69 1.82 -6.33 9.73
CA THR A 69 2.72 -7.40 9.25
C THR A 69 2.24 -7.95 7.90
N PRO A 70 3.10 -8.64 7.11
CA PRO A 70 2.64 -9.30 5.89
C PRO A 70 1.56 -10.36 6.14
N LYS A 71 1.51 -10.97 7.36
CA LYS A 71 0.46 -11.91 7.76
C LYS A 71 -0.92 -11.23 7.72
N ASP A 72 -1.04 -10.00 8.23
CA ASP A 72 -2.32 -9.27 8.24
C ASP A 72 -2.83 -9.07 6.82
N LEU A 73 -1.94 -8.70 5.89
CA LEU A 73 -2.31 -8.52 4.49
C LEU A 73 -2.65 -9.83 3.78
N SER A 74 -2.06 -10.94 4.20
CA SER A 74 -2.36 -12.27 3.62
C SER A 74 -3.78 -12.75 3.94
N ILE A 75 -4.37 -12.23 5.01
CA ILE A 75 -5.73 -12.59 5.44
C ILE A 75 -6.76 -11.70 4.74
N THR A 76 -6.51 -10.39 4.71
CA THR A 76 -7.51 -9.42 4.24
C THR A 76 -7.45 -9.20 2.74
N HIS A 77 -6.27 -9.26 2.13
CA HIS A 77 -6.00 -8.84 0.73
C HIS A 77 -6.59 -7.45 0.40
N ALA A 78 -6.85 -6.64 1.42
CA ALA A 78 -7.49 -5.34 1.28
C ALA A 78 -6.53 -4.32 0.65
N LYS A 79 -7.07 -3.47 -0.22
CA LYS A 79 -6.32 -2.38 -0.82
C LYS A 79 -5.99 -1.29 0.20
N PHE A 80 -6.82 -1.14 1.23
CA PHE A 80 -6.63 -0.16 2.29
C PHE A 80 -6.52 -0.84 3.64
N THR A 81 -5.69 -0.28 4.54
CA THR A 81 -5.55 -0.79 5.90
C THR A 81 -5.41 0.34 6.91
N SER A 82 -6.03 0.16 8.07
CA SER A 82 -5.95 1.09 9.20
C SER A 82 -5.24 0.48 10.42
N LYS A 83 -5.09 -0.86 10.46
CA LYS A 83 -4.48 -1.58 11.59
C LYS A 83 -4.05 -2.99 11.20
N GLY A 84 -3.21 -3.61 12.03
CA GLY A 84 -2.93 -5.04 12.01
C GLY A 84 -3.71 -5.79 13.10
N GLU A 85 -3.26 -7.01 13.40
CA GLU A 85 -3.81 -7.85 14.47
C GLU A 85 -3.51 -7.27 15.86
N VAL A 86 -2.34 -6.62 16.02
CA VAL A 86 -1.84 -6.10 17.30
C VAL A 86 -1.23 -4.72 17.09
N ASP A 87 -1.48 -3.81 18.01
CA ASP A 87 -0.82 -2.50 18.05
C ASP A 87 0.45 -2.54 18.89
N ILE A 88 1.33 -1.58 18.69
CA ILE A 88 2.51 -1.38 19.55
C ILE A 88 2.29 -0.21 20.51
N SER A 89 2.81 -0.37 21.73
CA SER A 89 2.79 0.71 22.72
C SER A 89 3.82 1.80 22.38
N ASP A 90 3.68 2.97 22.98
CA ASP A 90 4.69 4.05 22.87
C ASP A 90 6.08 3.56 23.30
N LEU A 91 6.12 2.67 24.29
CA LEU A 91 7.37 2.08 24.75
C LEU A 91 7.97 1.15 23.69
N GLY A 92 7.14 0.34 23.04
CA GLY A 92 7.54 -0.52 21.93
C GLY A 92 8.02 0.28 20.73
N TYR A 93 7.36 1.38 20.42
CA TYR A 93 7.78 2.30 19.36
C TYR A 93 9.16 2.90 19.66
N LYS A 94 9.34 3.49 20.85
CA LYS A 94 10.61 4.14 21.25
C LYS A 94 11.81 3.18 21.35
N ASN A 95 11.55 1.90 21.59
CA ASN A 95 12.59 0.86 21.72
C ASN A 95 12.71 -0.05 20.50
N SER A 96 12.29 0.40 19.33
CA SER A 96 12.42 -0.34 18.08
C SER A 96 12.86 0.56 16.93
N SER A 97 13.19 -0.05 15.79
CA SER A 97 13.56 0.66 14.57
C SER A 97 12.36 0.99 13.66
N THR A 98 11.14 0.69 14.12
CA THR A 98 9.96 1.00 13.32
C THR A 98 9.73 2.51 13.24
N GLN A 99 9.10 2.93 12.15
CA GLN A 99 8.81 4.34 11.91
C GLN A 99 7.32 4.50 11.62
N ILE A 100 6.76 5.62 12.04
CA ILE A 100 5.40 6.00 11.70
C ILE A 100 5.38 6.41 10.22
N LEU A 101 4.52 5.77 9.48
CA LEU A 101 4.19 6.06 8.10
C LEU A 101 2.87 6.85 8.09
N PRO A 102 2.82 8.04 7.52
CA PRO A 102 1.60 8.85 7.50
C PRO A 102 0.51 8.22 6.62
N LYS A 103 -0.74 8.62 6.87
CA LYS A 103 -1.87 8.32 5.98
C LYS A 103 -1.50 8.56 4.52
N GLY A 104 -1.92 7.65 3.63
CA GLY A 104 -1.61 7.69 2.20
C GLY A 104 -0.28 7.02 1.83
N SER A 105 0.52 6.56 2.81
CA SER A 105 1.71 5.76 2.51
C SER A 105 1.32 4.43 1.87
N VAL A 106 2.13 3.99 0.90
CA VAL A 106 1.94 2.70 0.23
C VAL A 106 2.84 1.67 0.91
N LEU A 107 2.21 0.72 1.60
CA LEU A 107 2.89 -0.37 2.29
C LEU A 107 3.18 -1.48 1.29
N PHE A 108 4.44 -1.89 1.17
CA PHE A 108 4.88 -2.94 0.25
C PHE A 108 5.63 -4.03 1.01
N SER A 109 5.13 -5.26 0.98
CA SER A 109 5.84 -6.40 1.58
C SER A 109 7.08 -6.74 0.74
N SER A 110 8.23 -6.66 1.36
CA SER A 110 9.53 -6.91 0.72
C SER A 110 9.98 -8.36 0.79
N ARG A 111 9.29 -9.20 1.58
CA ARG A 111 9.57 -10.63 1.75
C ARG A 111 8.39 -11.40 2.31
N ALA A 112 8.37 -12.71 2.10
CA ALA A 112 7.51 -13.73 2.70
C ALA A 112 5.98 -13.45 2.64
N PRO A 113 5.38 -13.22 1.47
CA PRO A 113 5.92 -13.07 0.14
C PRO A 113 6.25 -11.61 -0.21
N ILE A 114 6.97 -11.41 -1.32
CA ILE A 114 7.13 -10.09 -1.95
C ILE A 114 5.81 -9.73 -2.66
N GLY A 115 5.39 -8.47 -2.53
CA GLY A 115 4.33 -7.92 -3.39
C GLY A 115 2.94 -7.83 -2.79
N TYR A 116 2.73 -8.06 -1.48
CA TYR A 116 1.52 -7.54 -0.85
C TYR A 116 1.60 -6.02 -0.79
N ILE A 117 0.55 -5.36 -1.26
CA ILE A 117 0.48 -3.90 -1.34
C ILE A 117 -0.83 -3.42 -0.74
N THR A 118 -0.75 -2.44 0.15
CA THR A 118 -1.91 -1.77 0.73
C THR A 118 -1.61 -0.29 0.97
N ILE A 119 -2.65 0.52 1.11
CA ILE A 119 -2.56 1.96 1.36
C ILE A 119 -2.98 2.22 2.82
N ALA A 120 -2.16 2.97 3.54
CA ALA A 120 -2.44 3.36 4.91
C ALA A 120 -3.60 4.38 4.99
N LEU A 121 -4.66 4.07 5.75
CA LEU A 121 -5.79 4.97 6.00
C LEU A 121 -5.55 5.98 7.13
N ASN A 122 -4.56 5.72 7.96
CA ASN A 122 -4.11 6.54 9.10
C ASN A 122 -2.61 6.38 9.29
N ASP A 123 -2.06 7.07 10.27
CA ASP A 123 -0.68 6.86 10.69
C ASP A 123 -0.48 5.45 11.21
N ILE A 124 0.56 4.75 10.73
CA ILE A 124 0.74 3.31 10.94
C ILE A 124 2.22 2.93 10.95
N CYS A 125 2.57 1.91 11.70
CA CYS A 125 3.88 1.28 11.67
C CYS A 125 3.83 -0.07 10.95
N THR A 126 5.00 -0.56 10.52
CA THR A 126 5.12 -1.89 9.89
C THR A 126 6.28 -2.67 10.50
N ASN A 127 6.24 -3.99 10.35
CA ASN A 127 7.38 -4.83 10.71
C ASN A 127 8.50 -4.75 9.65
N GLN A 128 9.64 -5.37 9.93
CA GLN A 128 10.81 -5.39 9.02
C GLN A 128 10.55 -6.09 7.68
N GLY A 129 9.42 -6.75 7.50
CA GLY A 129 9.01 -7.37 6.22
C GLY A 129 8.51 -6.38 5.18
N PHE A 130 8.48 -5.08 5.51
CA PHE A 130 8.05 -4.03 4.59
C PHE A 130 9.19 -3.12 4.17
N LYS A 131 9.06 -2.62 2.93
CA LYS A 131 9.75 -1.46 2.40
C LYS A 131 8.68 -0.56 1.79
N SER A 132 8.13 0.29 2.63
CA SER A 132 7.00 1.16 2.28
C SER A 132 7.46 2.44 1.58
N VAL A 133 6.55 3.08 0.86
CA VAL A 133 6.82 4.34 0.16
C VAL A 133 5.90 5.42 0.69
N ILE A 134 6.49 6.50 1.23
CA ILE A 134 5.79 7.74 1.54
C ILE A 134 5.80 8.60 0.27
N PRO A 135 4.65 8.90 -0.35
CA PRO A 135 4.58 9.75 -1.53
C PRO A 135 5.15 11.16 -1.26
N LYS A 136 5.90 11.72 -2.24
CA LYS A 136 6.47 13.09 -2.15
C LYS A 136 6.08 13.93 -3.36
N ILE A 137 6.58 13.59 -4.55
CA ILE A 137 6.31 14.30 -5.80
C ILE A 137 5.13 13.64 -6.51
N ALA A 138 5.17 12.32 -6.62
CA ALA A 138 4.04 11.55 -7.09
C ALA A 138 3.09 11.24 -5.93
N GLY A 139 1.80 11.15 -6.20
CA GLY A 139 0.78 10.85 -5.20
C GLY A 139 0.65 9.36 -4.89
N THR A 140 -0.25 9.06 -3.96
CA THR A 140 -0.53 7.70 -3.47
C THR A 140 -0.98 6.75 -4.58
N ALA A 141 -1.90 7.21 -5.45
CA ALA A 141 -2.44 6.38 -6.51
C ALA A 141 -1.37 5.98 -7.52
N PHE A 142 -0.52 6.94 -7.92
CA PHE A 142 0.60 6.65 -8.82
C PHE A 142 1.56 5.61 -8.21
N ILE A 143 2.01 5.82 -6.96
CA ILE A 143 2.95 4.91 -6.29
C ILE A 143 2.33 3.51 -6.15
N TYR A 144 1.07 3.42 -5.76
CA TYR A 144 0.35 2.15 -5.66
C TYR A 144 0.32 1.41 -7.00
N CYS A 145 -0.12 2.08 -8.06
CA CYS A 145 -0.20 1.48 -9.40
C CYS A 145 1.17 1.10 -9.94
N TYR A 146 2.17 1.96 -9.75
CA TYR A 146 3.54 1.69 -10.15
C TYR A 146 4.08 0.42 -9.49
N LEU A 147 4.00 0.30 -8.17
CA LEU A 147 4.46 -0.87 -7.45
C LEU A 147 3.71 -2.13 -7.87
N LYS A 148 2.38 -2.04 -8.02
CA LYS A 148 1.54 -3.16 -8.46
C LYS A 148 1.95 -3.70 -9.83
N ASN A 149 2.22 -2.81 -10.78
CA ASN A 149 2.68 -3.20 -12.13
C ASN A 149 4.11 -3.75 -12.15
N ASN A 150 4.93 -3.41 -11.15
CA ASN A 150 6.33 -3.79 -11.08
C ASN A 150 6.63 -4.97 -10.15
N ILE A 151 5.63 -5.63 -9.53
CA ILE A 151 5.85 -6.75 -8.59
C ILE A 151 6.79 -7.80 -9.19
N LYS A 152 6.51 -8.29 -10.40
CA LYS A 152 7.32 -9.33 -11.06
C LYS A 152 8.76 -8.87 -11.31
N ASN A 153 8.95 -7.62 -11.70
CA ASN A 153 10.26 -7.04 -11.90
C ASN A 153 11.03 -6.91 -10.58
N ILE A 154 10.38 -6.43 -9.53
CA ILE A 154 10.96 -6.34 -8.17
C ILE A 154 11.34 -7.73 -7.66
N GLU A 155 10.46 -8.71 -7.80
CA GLU A 155 10.69 -10.08 -7.35
C GLU A 155 11.84 -10.75 -8.11
N SER A 156 12.00 -10.47 -9.42
CA SER A 156 13.10 -11.00 -10.24
C SER A 156 14.47 -10.45 -9.82
N GLN A 157 14.52 -9.21 -9.32
CA GLN A 157 15.73 -8.53 -8.85
C GLN A 157 16.00 -8.73 -7.36
N ALA A 158 15.04 -9.30 -6.62
CA ALA A 158 15.19 -9.59 -5.20
C ALA A 158 16.26 -10.65 -4.96
N THR A 159 17.05 -10.46 -3.92
CA THR A 159 18.17 -11.34 -3.54
C THR A 159 17.90 -12.10 -2.26
N GLY A 160 18.57 -13.21 -2.06
CA GLY A 160 18.47 -14.06 -0.88
C GLY A 160 18.53 -15.55 -1.25
N SER A 161 19.34 -16.33 -0.54
CA SER A 161 19.58 -17.75 -0.82
C SER A 161 18.41 -18.64 -0.39
N THR A 162 17.79 -18.33 0.75
CA THR A 162 16.69 -19.13 1.32
C THR A 162 15.34 -18.43 1.12
N PHE A 163 15.30 -17.13 1.33
CA PHE A 163 14.12 -16.31 1.09
C PHE A 163 14.54 -15.03 0.35
N LYS A 164 13.89 -14.79 -0.78
CA LYS A 164 14.11 -13.55 -1.53
C LYS A 164 13.61 -12.35 -0.73
N GLU A 165 14.38 -11.27 -0.74
CA GLU A 165 13.98 -9.98 -0.17
C GLU A 165 14.28 -8.85 -1.16
N ALA A 166 13.30 -7.99 -1.39
CA ALA A 166 13.48 -6.71 -2.04
C ALA A 166 14.12 -5.73 -1.04
N SER A 167 15.44 -5.53 -1.16
CA SER A 167 16.18 -4.65 -0.26
C SER A 167 15.74 -3.18 -0.38
N GLY A 168 16.02 -2.37 0.65
CA GLY A 168 15.76 -0.92 0.58
C GLY A 168 16.55 -0.25 -0.54
N SER A 169 17.76 -0.72 -0.85
CA SER A 169 18.56 -0.21 -1.98
C SER A 169 17.94 -0.55 -3.33
N LEU A 170 17.42 -1.78 -3.49
CA LEU A 170 16.68 -2.16 -4.69
C LEU A 170 15.44 -1.26 -4.86
N MET A 171 14.62 -1.11 -3.82
CA MET A 171 13.42 -0.27 -3.90
C MET A 171 13.74 1.17 -4.27
N LYS A 172 14.79 1.76 -3.70
CA LYS A 172 15.24 3.12 -4.02
C LYS A 172 15.66 3.26 -5.48
N SER A 173 16.35 2.25 -6.04
CA SER A 173 16.90 2.27 -7.40
C SER A 173 15.92 1.88 -8.50
N LEU A 174 14.68 1.49 -8.16
CA LEU A 174 13.67 1.15 -9.17
C LEU A 174 13.46 2.32 -10.12
N LYS A 175 13.55 2.04 -11.43
CA LYS A 175 13.40 3.04 -12.48
C LYS A 175 11.95 3.45 -12.65
N VAL A 176 11.70 4.73 -12.65
CA VAL A 176 10.37 5.32 -12.80
C VAL A 176 10.39 6.44 -13.84
N LEU A 177 9.33 6.55 -14.62
CA LEU A 177 9.14 7.66 -15.53
C LEU A 177 8.71 8.90 -14.77
N LYS A 178 9.43 9.98 -14.99
CA LYS A 178 9.26 11.25 -14.29
C LYS A 178 9.03 12.37 -15.31
N PRO A 179 7.78 12.89 -15.41
CA PRO A 179 7.52 14.05 -16.25
C PRO A 179 8.20 15.30 -15.67
N ASP A 180 8.72 16.17 -16.52
CA ASP A 180 9.22 17.50 -16.10
C ASP A 180 8.06 18.36 -15.56
N ASP A 181 6.87 18.23 -16.15
CA ASP A 181 5.63 18.80 -15.61
C ASP A 181 5.01 17.90 -14.54
N ILE A 182 5.31 18.17 -13.28
CA ILE A 182 4.78 17.43 -12.14
C ILE A 182 3.24 17.54 -11.99
N SER A 183 2.58 18.48 -12.69
CA SER A 183 1.12 18.58 -12.68
C SER A 183 0.45 17.35 -13.28
N ILE A 184 1.15 16.57 -14.08
CA ILE A 184 0.68 15.29 -14.64
C ILE A 184 0.35 14.31 -13.50
N TYR A 185 1.22 14.19 -12.50
CA TYR A 185 0.93 13.38 -11.31
C TYR A 185 -0.30 13.88 -10.56
N ARG A 186 -0.41 15.20 -10.38
CA ARG A 186 -1.56 15.79 -9.68
C ARG A 186 -2.87 15.51 -10.41
N ARG A 187 -2.92 15.70 -11.73
CA ARG A 187 -4.10 15.39 -12.53
C ARG A 187 -4.49 13.91 -12.45
N PHE A 188 -3.51 13.01 -12.43
CA PHE A 188 -3.77 11.59 -12.24
C PHE A 188 -4.38 11.32 -10.85
N GLU A 189 -3.80 11.89 -9.80
CA GLU A 189 -4.33 11.76 -8.42
C GLU A 189 -5.76 12.32 -8.30
N GLU A 190 -6.06 13.46 -8.91
CA GLU A 190 -7.41 14.06 -8.88
C GLU A 190 -8.47 13.14 -9.47
N VAL A 191 -8.16 12.47 -10.59
CA VAL A 191 -9.06 11.49 -11.20
C VAL A 191 -9.23 10.27 -10.30
N GLU A 192 -8.15 9.80 -9.67
CA GLU A 192 -8.15 8.56 -8.89
C GLU A 192 -8.64 8.73 -7.46
N THR A 193 -8.51 9.92 -6.85
CA THR A 193 -8.88 10.16 -5.44
C THR A 193 -10.33 9.79 -5.18
N SER A 194 -11.26 10.21 -6.03
CA SER A 194 -12.69 9.90 -5.86
C SER A 194 -12.99 8.41 -5.91
N LEU A 195 -12.28 7.67 -6.77
CA LEU A 195 -12.41 6.21 -6.89
C LEU A 195 -11.80 5.50 -5.67
N PHE A 196 -10.68 6.00 -5.18
CA PHE A 196 -10.01 5.45 -4.00
C PHE A 196 -10.84 5.68 -2.74
N GLU A 197 -11.39 6.89 -2.54
CA GLU A 197 -12.25 7.20 -1.40
C GLU A 197 -13.50 6.32 -1.40
N LYS A 198 -14.16 6.18 -2.57
CA LYS A 198 -15.32 5.30 -2.70
C LYS A 198 -14.96 3.84 -2.42
N GLN A 199 -13.83 3.36 -2.92
CA GLN A 199 -13.39 1.99 -2.67
C GLN A 199 -13.05 1.78 -1.20
N ALA A 200 -12.35 2.72 -0.54
CA ALA A 200 -12.03 2.64 0.89
C ALA A 200 -13.30 2.56 1.73
N ALA A 201 -14.29 3.41 1.45
CA ALA A 201 -15.58 3.39 2.14
C ALA A 201 -16.33 2.05 1.96
N LEU A 202 -16.31 1.48 0.75
CA LEU A 202 -16.92 0.18 0.48
C LEU A 202 -16.18 -0.98 1.16
N GLU A 203 -14.87 -0.95 1.23
CA GLU A 203 -14.07 -1.97 1.94
C GLU A 203 -14.33 -1.91 3.45
N GLU A 204 -14.43 -0.71 4.04
CA GLU A 204 -14.77 -0.50 5.44
C GLU A 204 -16.19 -1.00 5.75
N GLU A 205 -17.18 -0.68 4.91
CA GLU A 205 -18.55 -1.16 5.07
C GLU A 205 -18.64 -2.68 4.93
N ASN A 206 -17.93 -3.28 3.99
CA ASN A 206 -17.87 -4.74 3.86
C ASN A 206 -17.28 -5.41 5.11
N LEU A 207 -16.23 -4.82 5.70
CA LEU A 207 -15.65 -5.32 6.96
C LEU A 207 -16.66 -5.22 8.10
N ARG A 208 -17.36 -4.08 8.21
CA ARG A 208 -18.43 -3.87 9.22
C ARG A 208 -19.55 -4.89 9.07
N LEU A 209 -20.05 -5.09 7.85
CA LEU A 209 -21.11 -6.06 7.57
C LEU A 209 -20.69 -7.50 7.84
N SER A 210 -19.45 -7.86 7.50
CA SER A 210 -18.91 -9.19 7.81
C SER A 210 -18.81 -9.42 9.31
N THR A 211 -18.32 -8.44 10.06
CA THR A 211 -18.24 -8.52 11.53
C THR A 211 -19.63 -8.64 12.15
N LEU A 212 -20.60 -7.87 11.66
CA LEU A 212 -21.99 -7.93 12.12
C LEU A 212 -22.60 -9.31 11.84
N ARG A 213 -22.44 -9.83 10.63
CA ARG A 213 -22.90 -11.19 10.27
C ARG A 213 -22.30 -12.24 11.21
N ASP A 214 -20.99 -12.21 11.41
CA ASP A 214 -20.28 -13.22 12.20
C ASP A 214 -20.64 -13.14 13.70
N THR A 215 -21.07 -11.96 14.17
CA THR A 215 -21.58 -11.76 15.53
C THR A 215 -23.03 -12.25 15.67
N LEU A 216 -23.89 -11.94 14.70
CA LEU A 216 -25.32 -12.23 14.78
C LEU A 216 -25.67 -13.68 14.41
N LEU A 217 -24.96 -14.28 13.47
CA LEU A 217 -25.27 -15.61 12.96
C LEU A 217 -25.26 -16.68 14.06
N PRO A 218 -24.29 -16.76 14.98
CA PRO A 218 -24.33 -17.71 16.10
C PRO A 218 -25.52 -17.47 17.05
N GLN A 219 -25.89 -16.21 17.30
CA GLN A 219 -27.03 -15.86 18.20
C GLN A 219 -28.37 -16.23 17.57
N LEU A 220 -28.49 -16.10 16.24
CA LEU A 220 -29.68 -16.57 15.52
C LEU A 220 -29.77 -18.10 15.52
N MET A 221 -28.64 -18.78 15.29
CA MET A 221 -28.59 -20.25 15.28
C MET A 221 -28.83 -20.87 16.64
N SER A 222 -28.42 -20.23 17.74
CA SER A 222 -28.68 -20.66 19.09
C SER A 222 -30.10 -20.34 19.58
N GLY A 223 -30.88 -19.54 18.84
CA GLY A 223 -32.20 -19.05 19.25
C GLY A 223 -32.18 -17.96 20.31
N GLU A 224 -30.98 -17.44 20.63
CA GLU A 224 -30.76 -16.34 21.56
C GLU A 224 -31.33 -15.02 21.00
N LEU A 225 -31.21 -14.85 19.68
CA LEU A 225 -31.82 -13.74 18.92
C LEU A 225 -33.01 -14.28 18.12
N LYS A 226 -34.23 -13.72 18.33
CA LYS A 226 -35.43 -14.07 17.57
C LYS A 226 -35.75 -12.99 16.55
N ILE A 227 -36.00 -13.38 15.29
CA ILE A 227 -36.30 -12.47 14.17
C ILE A 227 -37.57 -11.65 14.40
N ASP A 228 -38.53 -12.14 15.16
CA ASP A 228 -39.80 -11.46 15.44
C ASP A 228 -39.66 -10.14 16.24
N SER A 229 -38.49 -9.86 16.81
CA SER A 229 -38.18 -8.62 17.52
C SER A 229 -37.65 -7.50 16.61
N LEU A 230 -37.41 -7.76 15.35
CA LEU A 230 -36.83 -6.81 14.38
C LEU A 230 -37.88 -6.07 13.52
N ASN A 231 -39.17 -6.42 13.65
CA ASN A 231 -40.30 -5.84 12.90
C ASN A 231 -41.11 -4.82 13.71
N ARG A 232 -40.47 -4.05 14.62
CA ARG A 232 -41.13 -2.92 15.31
C ARG A 232 -40.34 -1.63 15.13
#